data_3fb1360fd1482a6d057f817f035f1248
#
_entry.id   3fb1360fd1482a6d057f817f035f1248
#
_cell.length_a   1.000
_cell.length_b   1.000
_cell.length_c   1.000
_cell.angle_alpha   90.00
_cell.angle_beta   90.00
_cell.angle_gamma   90.00
#
_symmetry.space_group_name_H-M   'P 1'
#
loop_
_entity.id
_entity.type
_entity.pdbx_description
1 polymer ?
#
loop_
_entity_poly.entity_id
_entity_poly.type
_entity_poly.pdbx_seq_one_letter_code
_entity_poly.pdbx_strand_id
1 'polypeptide(L)'
;NRRDFLKHKETAPALVRERVQHWSTIYGISVRKITIRNQRTRWGSCSKNGNLNFNYRIIHLPPHLADYLIVHELCHLKEFNHSKAFWILVGQNIPNYGKLRGKLRKIRLS
;
A
#
# COMPACT_ATOMS: atom_id res chain seq x y z
N ASN A 1 -5.30 -16.20 -6.77
CA ASN A 1 -5.79 -17.48 -6.27
C ASN A 1 -4.81 -18.09 -5.26
N ARG A 2 -5.19 -19.19 -4.65
CA ARG A 2 -4.38 -19.84 -3.63
C ARG A 2 -2.99 -20.29 -4.15
N ARG A 3 -2.97 -20.89 -5.34
CA ARG A 3 -1.71 -21.35 -5.94
C ARG A 3 -0.74 -20.20 -6.18
N ASP A 4 -1.25 -19.10 -6.71
CA ASP A 4 -0.45 -17.91 -6.95
C ASP A 4 0.05 -17.31 -5.63
N PHE A 5 -0.82 -17.25 -4.63
CA PHE A 5 -0.44 -16.76 -3.30
C PHE A 5 0.69 -17.62 -2.70
N LEU A 6 0.57 -18.94 -2.76
CA LEU A 6 1.59 -19.84 -2.20
C LEU A 6 2.93 -19.68 -2.93
N LYS A 7 2.89 -19.42 -4.22
CA LYS A 7 4.11 -19.17 -5.02
C LYS A 7 4.86 -17.92 -4.56
N HIS A 8 4.14 -16.88 -4.16
CA HIS A 8 4.74 -15.57 -3.84
C HIS A 8 4.78 -15.23 -2.36
N LYS A 9 4.28 -16.08 -1.49
CA LYS A 9 4.14 -15.73 -0.07
C LYS A 9 5.46 -15.45 0.64
N GLU A 10 6.58 -15.93 0.12
CA GLU A 10 7.89 -15.68 0.71
C GLU A 10 8.60 -14.48 0.08
N THR A 11 8.40 -14.25 -1.21
CA THR A 11 9.06 -13.15 -1.93
C THR A 11 8.33 -11.83 -1.79
N ALA A 12 6.99 -11.85 -1.75
CA ALA A 12 6.19 -10.63 -1.66
C ALA A 12 6.53 -9.79 -0.41
N PRO A 13 6.67 -10.38 0.80
CA PRO A 13 6.99 -9.58 1.98
C PRO A 13 8.30 -8.79 1.86
N ALA A 14 9.33 -9.38 1.27
CA ALA A 14 10.62 -8.71 1.13
C ALA A 14 10.52 -7.50 0.20
N LEU A 15 9.84 -7.65 -0.93
CA LEU A 15 9.65 -6.57 -1.90
C LEU A 15 8.83 -5.43 -1.30
N VAL A 16 7.75 -5.76 -0.60
CA VAL A 16 6.88 -4.76 0.01
C VAL A 16 7.61 -4.02 1.13
N ARG A 17 8.35 -4.74 1.98
CA ARG A 17 9.11 -4.11 3.07
C ARG A 17 10.11 -3.10 2.56
N GLU A 18 10.82 -3.43 1.49
CA GLU A 18 11.79 -2.51 0.90
C GLU A 18 11.12 -1.22 0.46
N ARG A 19 9.98 -1.31 -0.21
CA ARG A 19 9.26 -0.12 -0.67
C ARG A 19 8.61 0.64 0.47
N VAL A 20 8.07 -0.06 1.47
CA VAL A 20 7.53 0.59 2.66
C VAL A 20 8.63 1.37 3.39
N GLN A 21 9.80 0.78 3.54
CA GLN A 21 10.91 1.47 4.21
C GLN A 21 11.34 2.71 3.44
N HIS A 22 11.40 2.63 2.12
CA HIS A 22 11.72 3.77 1.28
C HIS A 22 10.76 4.94 1.55
N TRP A 23 9.46 4.70 1.48
CA TRP A 23 8.46 5.74 1.68
C TRP A 23 8.33 6.18 3.14
N SER A 24 8.48 5.25 4.08
CA SER A 24 8.50 5.55 5.51
C SER A 24 9.58 6.57 5.84
N THR A 25 10.77 6.41 5.27
CA THR A 25 11.88 7.33 5.46
C THR A 25 11.55 8.70 4.87
N ILE A 26 11.01 8.74 3.66
CA ILE A 26 10.68 10.00 2.97
C ILE A 26 9.61 10.78 3.74
N TYR A 27 8.57 10.10 4.22
CA TYR A 27 7.46 10.74 4.94
C TYR A 27 7.73 10.94 6.43
N GLY A 28 8.76 10.29 6.97
CA GLY A 28 9.03 10.36 8.40
C GLY A 28 7.94 9.68 9.24
N ILE A 29 7.32 8.63 8.71
CA ILE A 29 6.25 7.89 9.39
C ILE A 29 6.76 6.49 9.74
N SER A 30 6.73 6.14 11.02
CA SER A 30 7.16 4.82 11.49
C SER A 30 6.08 3.78 11.27
N VAL A 31 6.49 2.59 10.84
CA VAL A 31 5.62 1.43 10.64
C VAL A 31 6.01 0.36 11.65
N ARG A 32 5.02 -0.16 12.38
CA ARG A 32 5.25 -1.18 13.40
C ARG A 32 5.35 -2.58 12.79
N LYS A 33 4.40 -2.92 11.91
CA LYS A 33 4.32 -4.27 11.35
C LYS A 33 3.75 -4.22 9.94
N ILE A 34 4.26 -5.08 9.07
CA ILE A 34 3.78 -5.24 7.71
C ILE A 34 3.32 -6.69 7.55
N THR A 35 2.10 -6.89 7.07
CA THR A 35 1.53 -8.21 6.83
C THR A 35 1.07 -8.32 5.39
N ILE A 36 1.39 -9.44 4.74
CA ILE A 36 0.92 -9.76 3.40
C ILE A 36 -0.18 -10.80 3.50
N ARG A 37 -1.31 -10.54 2.86
CA ARG A 37 -2.49 -11.39 2.96
C ARG A 37 -3.04 -11.75 1.60
N ASN A 38 -3.75 -12.87 1.55
CA ASN A 38 -4.53 -13.28 0.38
C ASN A 38 -5.98 -12.83 0.58
N GLN A 39 -6.26 -11.57 0.25
CA GLN A 39 -7.60 -10.99 0.37
C GLN A 39 -8.25 -10.85 -1.00
N ARG A 40 -9.58 -10.87 -1.02
CA ARG A 40 -10.34 -10.76 -2.27
C ARG A 40 -10.92 -9.39 -2.53
N THR A 41 -11.08 -8.57 -1.49
CA THR A 41 -11.82 -7.30 -1.59
C THR A 41 -10.99 -6.06 -1.31
N ARG A 42 -9.79 -6.21 -0.79
CA ARG A 42 -8.94 -5.06 -0.43
C ARG A 42 -7.54 -5.19 -0.98
N TRP A 43 -7.03 -4.09 -1.48
CA TRP A 43 -5.61 -3.97 -1.82
C TRP A 43 -4.74 -3.80 -0.58
N GLY A 44 -5.24 -3.09 0.42
CA GLY A 44 -4.50 -2.85 1.64
C GLY A 44 -5.37 -2.27 2.73
N SER A 45 -4.80 -2.17 3.92
CA SER A 45 -5.43 -1.56 5.07
C SER A 45 -4.36 -1.18 6.08
N CYS A 46 -4.75 -0.39 7.08
CA CYS A 46 -3.86 -0.04 8.17
C CYS A 46 -4.64 -0.01 9.47
N SER A 47 -3.91 -0.07 10.59
CA SER A 47 -4.50 0.07 11.92
C SER A 47 -3.85 1.24 12.64
N LYS A 48 -4.56 1.80 13.65
CA LYS A 48 -4.04 2.90 14.45
C LYS A 48 -2.75 2.55 15.19
N ASN A 49 -2.49 1.25 15.37
CA ASN A 49 -1.29 0.78 16.05
C ASN A 49 -0.04 0.79 15.18
N GLY A 50 -0.14 1.28 13.95
CA GLY A 50 1.01 1.36 13.06
C GLY A 50 1.23 0.13 12.20
N ASN A 51 0.22 -0.72 12.06
CA ASN A 51 0.31 -1.93 11.25
C ASN A 51 -0.23 -1.67 9.85
N LEU A 52 0.49 -2.15 8.84
CA LEU A 52 0.06 -2.10 7.45
C LEU A 52 -0.20 -3.51 6.94
N ASN A 53 -1.28 -3.68 6.20
CA ASN A 53 -1.61 -4.95 5.56
C ASN A 53 -1.73 -4.72 4.06
N PHE A 54 -1.15 -5.59 3.26
CA PHE A 54 -1.22 -5.51 1.81
C PHE A 54 -1.64 -6.84 1.22
N ASN A 55 -2.42 -6.76 0.14
CA ASN A 55 -2.74 -7.93 -0.66
C ASN A 55 -1.46 -8.37 -1.38
N TYR A 56 -1.18 -9.70 -1.39
CA TYR A 56 0.03 -10.20 -2.04
C TYR A 56 0.07 -9.83 -3.53
N ARG A 57 -1.08 -9.58 -4.14
CA ARG A 57 -1.18 -9.20 -5.56
C ARG A 57 -0.56 -7.84 -5.87
N ILE A 58 -0.15 -7.10 -4.84
CA ILE A 58 0.60 -5.85 -5.02
C ILE A 58 1.85 -6.06 -5.88
N ILE A 59 2.47 -7.24 -5.80
CA ILE A 59 3.67 -7.54 -6.59
C ILE A 59 3.39 -7.59 -8.09
N HIS A 60 2.12 -7.77 -8.48
CA HIS A 60 1.71 -7.80 -9.89
C HIS A 60 1.31 -6.42 -10.42
N LEU A 61 1.25 -5.42 -9.57
CA LEU A 61 0.94 -4.06 -9.99
C LEU A 61 2.14 -3.41 -10.65
N PRO A 62 1.92 -2.51 -11.62
CA PRO A 62 3.01 -1.64 -12.08
C PRO A 62 3.62 -0.92 -10.88
N PRO A 63 4.94 -0.68 -10.87
CA PRO A 63 5.62 -0.10 -9.70
C PRO A 63 5.01 1.21 -9.21
N HIS A 64 4.57 2.09 -10.09
CA HIS A 64 3.97 3.36 -9.69
C HIS A 64 2.63 3.18 -8.97
N LEU A 65 1.84 2.16 -9.34
CA LEU A 65 0.60 1.85 -8.64
C LEU A 65 0.86 1.18 -7.30
N ALA A 66 1.85 0.30 -7.25
CA ALA A 66 2.26 -0.32 -5.98
C ALA A 66 2.75 0.74 -5.00
N ASP A 67 3.55 1.69 -5.45
CA ASP A 67 4.05 2.78 -4.61
C ASP A 67 2.89 3.67 -4.14
N TYR A 68 1.95 3.99 -5.00
CA TYR A 68 0.77 4.75 -4.60
C TYR A 68 0.01 4.03 -3.48
N LEU A 69 -0.22 2.73 -3.63
CA LEU A 69 -0.93 1.94 -2.62
C LEU A 69 -0.20 1.96 -1.28
N ILE A 70 1.12 1.79 -1.32
CA ILE A 70 1.95 1.82 -0.11
C ILE A 70 1.86 3.18 0.56
N VAL A 71 2.01 4.27 -0.19
CA VAL A 71 1.92 5.63 0.35
C VAL A 71 0.53 5.91 0.91
N HIS A 72 -0.51 5.42 0.24
CA HIS A 72 -1.88 5.58 0.70
C HIS A 72 -2.07 5.00 2.11
N GLU A 73 -1.65 3.75 2.32
CA GLU A 73 -1.78 3.12 3.62
C GLU A 73 -0.84 3.72 4.66
N LEU A 74 0.37 4.07 4.25
CA LEU A 74 1.34 4.71 5.13
C LEU A 74 0.83 6.05 5.66
N CYS A 75 0.27 6.88 4.79
CA CYS A 75 -0.25 8.19 5.18
C CYS A 75 -1.46 8.09 6.11
N HIS A 76 -2.21 6.98 6.05
CA HIS A 76 -3.30 6.73 6.98
C HIS A 76 -2.81 6.55 8.43
N LEU A 77 -1.57 6.21 8.65
CA LEU A 77 -1.03 6.12 10.01
C LEU A 77 -0.95 7.50 10.66
N LYS A 78 -0.91 8.56 9.87
CA LYS A 78 -0.86 9.94 10.35
C LYS A 78 -2.20 10.66 10.21
N GLU A 79 -2.91 10.42 9.10
CA GLU A 79 -4.21 11.00 8.79
C GLU A 79 -5.17 9.88 8.49
N PHE A 80 -5.91 9.42 9.49
CA PHE A 80 -6.72 8.20 9.40
C PHE A 80 -7.87 8.28 8.41
N ASN A 81 -8.48 9.46 8.27
CA ASN A 81 -9.60 9.65 7.34
C ASN A 81 -9.12 10.19 6.00
N HIS A 82 -9.89 9.94 4.95
CA HIS A 82 -9.63 10.51 3.62
C HIS A 82 -10.00 11.99 3.59
N SER A 83 -9.44 12.77 4.50
CA SER A 83 -9.65 14.19 4.62
C SER A 83 -8.77 14.95 3.64
N LYS A 84 -8.97 16.28 3.56
CA LYS A 84 -8.10 17.13 2.77
C LYS A 84 -6.64 17.01 3.23
N ALA A 85 -6.42 16.94 4.55
CA ALA A 85 -5.08 16.78 5.13
C ALA A 85 -4.41 15.48 4.66
N PHE A 86 -5.18 14.39 4.57
CA PHE A 86 -4.68 13.12 4.05
C PHE A 86 -4.18 13.26 2.61
N TRP A 87 -5.01 13.84 1.74
CA TRP A 87 -4.64 13.95 0.33
C TRP A 87 -3.50 14.95 0.09
N ILE A 88 -3.40 15.98 0.91
CA ILE A 88 -2.24 16.89 0.87
C ILE A 88 -0.96 16.10 1.22
N LEU A 89 -1.03 15.26 2.24
CA LEU A 89 0.11 14.44 2.67
C LEU A 89 0.53 13.47 1.56
N VAL A 90 -0.41 12.73 0.98
CA VAL A 90 -0.14 11.83 -0.15
C VAL A 90 0.51 12.60 -1.31
N GLY A 91 -0.07 13.74 -1.65
CA GLY A 91 0.36 14.55 -2.78
C GLY A 91 1.72 15.18 -2.64
N GLN A 92 2.30 15.22 -1.44
CA GLN A 92 3.65 15.73 -1.24
C GLN A 92 4.69 15.02 -2.09
N ASN A 93 4.52 13.71 -2.29
CA ASN A 93 5.46 12.92 -3.07
C ASN A 93 4.81 12.20 -4.26
N ILE A 94 3.48 12.13 -4.29
CA ILE A 94 2.73 11.52 -5.39
C ILE A 94 1.66 12.53 -5.84
N PRO A 95 2.06 13.58 -6.58
CA PRO A 95 1.13 14.64 -6.98
C PRO A 95 0.01 14.17 -7.91
N ASN A 96 0.24 13.08 -8.65
CA ASN A 96 -0.75 12.51 -9.56
C ASN A 96 -1.61 11.41 -8.91
N TYR A 97 -1.77 11.46 -7.59
CA TYR A 97 -2.50 10.42 -6.84
C TYR A 97 -3.91 10.17 -7.34
N GLY A 98 -4.61 11.19 -7.79
CA GLY A 98 -5.98 11.03 -8.30
C GLY A 98 -6.05 10.12 -9.51
N LYS A 99 -5.10 10.25 -10.43
CA LYS A 99 -4.99 9.41 -11.62
C LYS A 99 -4.66 7.96 -11.22
N LEU A 100 -3.72 7.79 -10.29
CA LEU A 100 -3.31 6.46 -9.85
C LEU A 100 -4.42 5.77 -9.08
N ARG A 101 -5.15 6.50 -8.25
CA ARG A 101 -6.32 5.99 -7.54
C ARG A 101 -7.36 5.47 -8.51
N GLY A 102 -7.63 6.22 -9.57
CA GLY A 102 -8.58 5.80 -10.61
C GLY A 102 -8.13 4.53 -11.34
N LYS A 103 -6.84 4.44 -11.65
CA LYS A 103 -6.29 3.25 -12.31
C LYS A 103 -6.39 2.01 -11.41
N LEU A 104 -6.05 2.16 -10.13
CA LEU A 104 -6.10 1.05 -9.19
C LEU A 104 -7.52 0.50 -9.01
N ARG A 105 -8.51 1.37 -8.98
CA ARG A 105 -9.91 0.97 -8.86
C ARG A 105 -10.38 0.09 -10.01
N LYS A 106 -9.79 0.23 -11.18
CA LYS A 106 -10.15 -0.55 -12.37
C LYS A 106 -9.53 -1.94 -12.39
N ILE A 107 -8.54 -2.18 -11.54
CA ILE A 107 -7.86 -3.47 -11.49
C ILE A 107 -8.60 -4.38 -10.52
N ARG A 108 -9.02 -5.54 -11.01
CA ARG A 108 -9.75 -6.52 -10.19
C ARG A 108 -8.80 -7.37 -9.37
N LEU A 109 -9.23 -7.67 -8.15
CA LEU A 109 -8.48 -8.52 -7.22
C LEU A 109 -8.72 -10.02 -7.43
N SER A 110 -9.78 -10.36 -8.12
CA SER A 110 -10.14 -11.77 -8.34
C SER A 110 -9.29 -12.43 -9.40
#